data_8128072b20d9ba5d6a3ec0d86bb68e42
#
_entry.id   8128072b20d9ba5d6a3ec0d86bb68e42
#
_cell.length_a   1.000
_cell.length_b   1.000
_cell.length_c   1.000
_cell.angle_alpha   90.00
_cell.angle_beta   90.00
_cell.angle_gamma   90.00
#
_symmetry.space_group_name_H-M   'P 1'
#
loop_
_entity.id
_entity.type
_entity.pdbx_description
1 polymer ?
#
loop_
_entity_poly.entity_id
_entity_poly.type
_entity_poly.pdbx_seq_one_letter_code
_entity_poly.pdbx_strand_id
1 'polypeptide(L)'
;MVEFAVQRINPIPAQRIRLIVFDLDGTLIDSRRDLTNSINAMLEEFGRQPLPEEIIATYIGDGAAMLVRRALGDPDDEPLVERALEHFLAHYKVHKLDFTTVYPGVFASLDALRTHPDGTPRKLAVLTNKPVRASCEICEGLGLAEYMFRIYGGNSFATKKPEPEGLNTLIREAGVSPGETLMIGDSSVDILTARRAGTWVIGCKFGLSSQTVESIPSDCLVDKAEEWAYALAQESQQNSPEPVSATRP
;
A
#
# COMPACT_ATOMS: atom_id res chain seq x y z
N MET A 1 -6.06 -18.58 21.01
CA MET A 1 -5.34 -18.47 19.72
C MET A 1 -6.20 -17.62 18.82
N VAL A 2 -5.66 -16.53 18.26
CA VAL A 2 -6.38 -15.74 17.27
C VAL A 2 -6.32 -16.54 15.97
N GLU A 3 -7.46 -16.95 15.46
CA GLU A 3 -7.55 -17.64 14.18
C GLU A 3 -7.40 -16.58 13.07
N PHE A 4 -6.31 -16.65 12.29
CA PHE A 4 -6.07 -15.75 11.16
C PHE A 4 -6.73 -16.36 9.90
N ALA A 5 -7.65 -15.62 9.31
CA ALA A 5 -8.38 -16.02 8.10
C ALA A 5 -7.64 -15.57 6.82
N VAL A 6 -6.38 -16.00 6.67
CA VAL A 6 -5.57 -15.65 5.48
C VAL A 6 -6.01 -16.50 4.29
N GLN A 7 -6.51 -15.86 3.22
CA GLN A 7 -6.82 -16.52 1.97
C GLN A 7 -5.58 -16.60 1.08
N ARG A 8 -4.94 -17.76 1.03
CA ARG A 8 -3.78 -18.02 0.17
C ARG A 8 -4.22 -18.54 -1.18
N ILE A 9 -3.67 -17.97 -2.24
CA ILE A 9 -3.89 -18.35 -3.63
C ILE A 9 -2.61 -19.03 -4.14
N ASN A 10 -1.45 -18.41 -3.89
CA ASN A 10 -0.13 -18.97 -4.19
C ASN A 10 0.77 -18.88 -2.94
N PRO A 11 1.61 -19.88 -2.64
CA PRO A 11 2.54 -19.81 -1.53
C PRO A 11 3.64 -18.78 -1.80
N ILE A 12 3.77 -17.78 -0.93
CA ILE A 12 4.84 -16.77 -1.02
C ILE A 12 6.10 -17.32 -0.36
N PRO A 13 7.26 -17.40 -1.05
CA PRO A 13 8.47 -18.02 -0.51
C PRO A 13 9.16 -17.13 0.54
N ALA A 14 8.69 -17.18 1.78
CA ALA A 14 9.11 -16.33 2.89
C ALA A 14 10.63 -16.27 3.09
N GLN A 15 11.31 -17.42 2.88
CA GLN A 15 12.77 -17.57 2.98
C GLN A 15 13.53 -16.84 1.88
N ARG A 16 12.85 -16.38 0.83
CA ARG A 16 13.47 -15.65 -0.28
C ARG A 16 13.20 -14.15 -0.21
N ILE A 17 12.13 -13.71 0.50
CA ILE A 17 11.72 -12.30 0.51
C ILE A 17 12.73 -11.45 1.30
N ARG A 18 13.38 -10.51 0.60
CA ARG A 18 14.39 -9.58 1.12
C ARG A 18 13.93 -8.12 1.09
N LEU A 19 12.98 -7.79 0.21
CA LEU A 19 12.37 -6.46 0.08
C LEU A 19 10.87 -6.59 0.24
N ILE A 20 10.28 -5.74 1.09
CA ILE A 20 8.82 -5.59 1.19
C ILE A 20 8.48 -4.14 0.89
N VAL A 21 7.59 -3.93 -0.07
CA VAL A 21 7.14 -2.61 -0.52
C VAL A 21 5.66 -2.45 -0.18
N PHE A 22 5.32 -1.40 0.54
CA PHE A 22 3.97 -1.09 0.97
C PHE A 22 3.39 0.07 0.15
N ASP A 23 2.11 0.00 -0.19
CA ASP A 23 1.36 1.23 -0.43
C ASP A 23 1.17 1.99 0.89
N LEU A 24 0.69 3.23 0.82
CA LEU A 24 0.50 4.10 1.97
C LEU A 24 -0.97 4.21 2.37
N ASP A 25 -1.78 4.92 1.57
CA ASP A 25 -3.19 5.19 1.85
C ASP A 25 -4.03 3.89 1.70
N GLY A 26 -4.70 3.44 2.75
CA GLY A 26 -5.47 2.19 2.75
C GLY A 26 -4.66 0.95 3.08
N THR A 27 -3.34 1.05 3.19
CA THR A 27 -2.46 -0.07 3.55
C THR A 27 -1.78 0.17 4.89
N LEU A 28 -0.93 1.19 5.01
CA LEU A 28 -0.26 1.54 6.26
C LEU A 28 -1.10 2.50 7.12
N ILE A 29 -1.85 3.40 6.46
CA ILE A 29 -2.60 4.47 7.13
C ILE A 29 -4.05 4.57 6.65
N ASP A 30 -4.94 4.97 7.56
CA ASP A 30 -6.26 5.48 7.22
C ASP A 30 -6.22 7.01 7.13
N SER A 31 -6.18 7.52 5.91
CA SER A 31 -6.16 8.95 5.59
C SER A 31 -7.51 9.48 5.07
N ARG A 32 -8.54 8.65 5.09
CA ARG A 32 -9.86 8.87 4.49
C ARG A 32 -10.46 10.21 4.90
N ARG A 33 -10.48 10.48 6.21
CA ARG A 33 -11.13 11.67 6.75
C ARG A 33 -10.44 12.97 6.36
N ASP A 34 -9.10 13.01 6.37
CA ASP A 34 -8.36 14.20 6.00
C ASP A 34 -8.43 14.48 4.50
N LEU A 35 -8.44 13.42 3.67
CA LEU A 35 -8.69 13.55 2.23
C LEU A 35 -10.12 14.06 1.96
N THR A 36 -11.12 13.51 2.66
CA THR A 36 -12.51 13.95 2.54
C THR A 36 -12.68 15.42 2.94
N ASN A 37 -12.13 15.82 4.08
CA ASN A 37 -12.20 17.20 4.53
C ASN A 37 -11.56 18.15 3.53
N SER A 38 -10.41 17.76 2.96
CA SER A 38 -9.70 18.62 1.99
C SER A 38 -10.39 18.68 0.63
N ILE A 39 -11.02 17.59 0.19
CA ILE A 39 -11.86 17.62 -1.00
C ILE A 39 -13.10 18.49 -0.79
N ASN A 40 -13.77 18.37 0.35
CA ASN A 40 -14.96 19.15 0.63
C ASN A 40 -14.66 20.65 0.80
N ALA A 41 -13.52 21.01 1.42
CA ALA A 41 -13.05 22.41 1.46
C ALA A 41 -12.79 22.97 0.05
N MET A 42 -12.20 22.17 -0.83
CA MET A 42 -12.02 22.53 -2.23
C MET A 42 -13.37 22.68 -2.96
N LEU A 43 -14.31 21.73 -2.78
CA LEU A 43 -15.64 21.80 -3.42
C LEU A 43 -16.40 23.05 -2.99
N GLU A 44 -16.36 23.41 -1.70
CA GLU A 44 -16.98 24.62 -1.16
C GLU A 44 -16.41 25.90 -1.82
N GLU A 45 -15.07 26.00 -1.94
CA GLU A 45 -14.43 27.14 -2.62
C GLU A 45 -14.87 27.30 -4.07
N PHE A 46 -15.16 26.18 -4.75
CA PHE A 46 -15.65 26.19 -6.14
C PHE A 46 -17.20 26.21 -6.24
N GLY A 47 -17.90 26.53 -5.14
CA GLY A 47 -19.36 26.68 -5.10
C GLY A 47 -20.11 25.37 -5.34
N ARG A 48 -19.52 24.22 -5.01
CA ARG A 48 -20.10 22.89 -5.17
C ARG A 48 -20.53 22.32 -3.84
N GLN A 49 -21.49 21.39 -3.88
CA GLN A 49 -21.94 20.69 -2.69
C GLN A 49 -20.87 19.70 -2.20
N PRO A 50 -20.71 19.52 -0.87
CA PRO A 50 -19.82 18.52 -0.32
C PRO A 50 -20.26 17.10 -0.71
N LEU A 51 -19.29 16.20 -0.81
CA LEU A 51 -19.50 14.79 -1.07
C LEU A 51 -19.36 13.96 0.22
N PRO A 52 -20.16 12.90 0.38
CA PRO A 52 -19.98 11.94 1.47
C PRO A 52 -18.61 11.28 1.46
N GLU A 53 -18.11 10.90 2.66
CA GLU A 53 -16.81 10.25 2.82
C GLU A 53 -16.73 8.93 2.03
N GLU A 54 -17.82 8.16 2.01
CA GLU A 54 -17.90 6.88 1.30
C GLU A 54 -17.72 7.04 -0.22
N ILE A 55 -18.18 8.16 -0.77
CA ILE A 55 -17.99 8.47 -2.20
C ILE A 55 -16.55 8.88 -2.47
N ILE A 56 -16.00 9.80 -1.66
CA ILE A 56 -14.61 10.25 -1.82
C ILE A 56 -13.63 9.09 -1.66
N ALA A 57 -13.89 8.15 -0.73
CA ALA A 57 -13.08 6.96 -0.54
C ALA A 57 -12.91 6.14 -1.83
N THR A 58 -13.95 6.05 -2.67
CA THR A 58 -13.87 5.32 -3.95
C THR A 58 -12.98 6.00 -5.00
N TYR A 59 -12.60 7.25 -4.79
CA TYR A 59 -11.76 8.04 -5.71
C TYR A 59 -10.27 7.97 -5.35
N ILE A 60 -9.94 7.44 -4.16
CA ILE A 60 -8.57 7.33 -3.65
C ILE A 60 -7.83 6.19 -4.36
N GLY A 61 -6.50 6.34 -4.57
CA GLY A 61 -5.61 5.32 -5.14
C GLY A 61 -4.88 5.76 -6.42
N ASP A 62 -5.51 6.62 -7.23
CA ASP A 62 -4.94 7.08 -8.51
C ASP A 62 -4.17 8.41 -8.42
N GLY A 63 -3.99 8.94 -7.19
CA GLY A 63 -3.29 10.18 -6.89
C GLY A 63 -4.18 11.41 -6.89
N ALA A 64 -3.63 12.53 -6.39
CA ALA A 64 -4.37 13.75 -6.07
C ALA A 64 -5.14 14.36 -7.26
N ALA A 65 -4.55 14.39 -8.45
CA ALA A 65 -5.19 14.97 -9.63
C ALA A 65 -6.46 14.20 -10.03
N MET A 66 -6.42 12.85 -10.00
CA MET A 66 -7.58 12.03 -10.30
C MET A 66 -8.64 12.11 -9.20
N LEU A 67 -8.24 12.17 -7.94
CA LEU A 67 -9.14 12.39 -6.81
C LEU A 67 -9.95 13.69 -6.98
N VAL A 68 -9.27 14.80 -7.26
CA VAL A 68 -9.88 16.11 -7.50
C VAL A 68 -10.79 16.10 -8.73
N ARG A 69 -10.32 15.55 -9.86
CA ARG A 69 -11.09 15.45 -11.10
C ARG A 69 -12.41 14.69 -10.87
N ARG A 70 -12.36 13.53 -10.22
CA ARG A 70 -13.56 12.73 -9.90
C ARG A 70 -14.50 13.48 -8.96
N ALA A 71 -13.97 14.18 -7.95
CA ALA A 71 -14.78 14.98 -7.02
C ALA A 71 -15.50 16.15 -7.73
N LEU A 72 -14.93 16.70 -8.79
CA LEU A 72 -15.55 17.72 -9.65
C LEU A 72 -16.56 17.13 -10.63
N GLY A 73 -16.73 15.81 -10.70
CA GLY A 73 -17.63 15.13 -11.65
C GLY A 73 -17.01 14.92 -13.02
N ASP A 74 -15.69 14.78 -13.09
CA ASP A 74 -14.89 14.51 -14.29
C ASP A 74 -15.11 15.54 -15.44
N PRO A 75 -14.92 16.86 -15.16
CA PRO A 75 -15.17 17.88 -16.15
C PRO A 75 -14.11 17.86 -17.27
N ASP A 76 -14.55 18.24 -18.47
CA ASP A 76 -13.67 18.49 -19.63
C ASP A 76 -13.15 19.95 -19.60
N ASP A 77 -12.61 20.39 -18.45
CA ASP A 77 -12.10 21.73 -18.18
C ASP A 77 -10.78 21.61 -17.37
N GLU A 78 -9.68 21.40 -18.09
CA GLU A 78 -8.35 21.27 -17.47
C GLU A 78 -7.98 22.48 -16.59
N PRO A 79 -8.16 23.74 -16.99
CA PRO A 79 -7.89 24.89 -16.15
C PRO A 79 -8.68 24.89 -14.83
N LEU A 80 -9.91 24.39 -14.82
CA LEU A 80 -10.70 24.22 -13.59
C LEU A 80 -10.06 23.16 -12.68
N VAL A 81 -9.71 22.01 -13.25
CA VAL A 81 -9.10 20.91 -12.49
C VAL A 81 -7.76 21.33 -11.89
N GLU A 82 -6.93 22.05 -12.63
CA GLU A 82 -5.63 22.55 -12.13
C GLU A 82 -5.81 23.49 -10.93
N ARG A 83 -6.70 24.50 -11.02
CA ARG A 83 -6.97 25.42 -9.89
C ARG A 83 -7.54 24.68 -8.67
N ALA A 84 -8.44 23.73 -8.90
CA ALA A 84 -9.01 22.92 -7.83
C ALA A 84 -7.96 22.04 -7.15
N LEU A 85 -7.06 21.46 -7.94
CA LEU A 85 -5.94 20.68 -7.43
C LEU A 85 -4.99 21.53 -6.57
N GLU A 86 -4.68 22.73 -7.00
CA GLU A 86 -3.86 23.69 -6.20
C GLU A 86 -4.53 23.98 -4.86
N HIS A 87 -5.82 24.28 -4.85
CA HIS A 87 -6.58 24.53 -3.63
C HIS A 87 -6.60 23.31 -2.70
N PHE A 88 -6.92 22.12 -3.24
CA PHE A 88 -6.88 20.86 -2.51
C PHE A 88 -5.51 20.62 -1.87
N LEU A 89 -4.43 20.74 -2.64
CA LEU A 89 -3.08 20.50 -2.15
C LEU A 89 -2.66 21.51 -1.08
N ALA A 90 -3.08 22.77 -1.20
CA ALA A 90 -2.82 23.80 -0.19
C ALA A 90 -3.52 23.47 1.14
N HIS A 91 -4.80 23.09 1.10
CA HIS A 91 -5.55 22.67 2.28
C HIS A 91 -4.98 21.37 2.88
N TYR A 92 -4.78 20.35 2.05
CA TYR A 92 -4.27 19.05 2.50
C TYR A 92 -2.88 19.11 3.11
N LYS A 93 -2.02 20.02 2.62
CA LYS A 93 -0.68 20.26 3.20
C LYS A 93 -0.73 20.59 4.69
N VAL A 94 -1.74 21.33 5.13
CA VAL A 94 -1.90 21.75 6.53
C VAL A 94 -2.62 20.67 7.35
N HIS A 95 -3.64 20.04 6.77
CA HIS A 95 -4.63 19.22 7.47
C HIS A 95 -4.44 17.70 7.30
N LYS A 96 -3.37 17.24 6.66
CA LYS A 96 -3.13 15.82 6.32
C LYS A 96 -2.87 14.88 7.51
N LEU A 97 -2.72 15.43 8.72
CA LEU A 97 -2.47 14.70 9.97
C LEU A 97 -3.47 15.04 11.08
N ASP A 98 -4.58 15.70 10.75
CA ASP A 98 -5.61 16.03 11.75
C ASP A 98 -6.32 14.76 12.25
N PHE A 99 -6.61 13.81 11.35
CA PHE A 99 -7.31 12.56 11.64
C PHE A 99 -6.63 11.32 11.05
N THR A 100 -5.60 11.48 10.23
CA THR A 100 -4.87 10.36 9.64
C THR A 100 -4.16 9.57 10.73
N THR A 101 -4.37 8.26 10.73
CA THR A 101 -3.80 7.33 11.71
C THR A 101 -3.20 6.11 11.04
N VAL A 102 -2.27 5.45 11.73
CA VAL A 102 -1.75 4.14 11.32
C VAL A 102 -2.80 3.07 11.62
N TYR A 103 -3.04 2.15 10.68
CA TYR A 103 -3.95 1.04 10.92
C TYR A 103 -3.51 0.18 12.12
N PRO A 104 -4.47 -0.38 12.89
CA PRO A 104 -4.15 -1.32 13.97
C PRO A 104 -3.25 -2.46 13.48
N GLY A 105 -2.27 -2.84 14.29
CA GLY A 105 -1.36 -3.96 14.00
C GLY A 105 -0.21 -3.65 13.04
N VAL A 106 -0.19 -2.51 12.35
CA VAL A 106 0.87 -2.16 11.38
C VAL A 106 2.24 -2.14 12.04
N PHE A 107 2.44 -1.44 13.14
CA PHE A 107 3.76 -1.37 13.80
C PHE A 107 4.25 -2.74 14.25
N ALA A 108 3.38 -3.55 14.87
CA ALA A 108 3.74 -4.90 15.27
C ALA A 108 4.15 -5.78 14.07
N SER A 109 3.46 -5.62 12.95
CA SER A 109 3.79 -6.32 11.71
C SER A 109 5.08 -5.82 11.08
N LEU A 110 5.34 -4.50 11.06
CA LEU A 110 6.61 -3.95 10.57
C LEU A 110 7.79 -4.47 11.41
N ASP A 111 7.65 -4.53 12.74
CA ASP A 111 8.66 -5.11 13.64
C ASP A 111 8.93 -6.59 13.33
N ALA A 112 7.89 -7.37 13.10
CA ALA A 112 8.04 -8.78 12.75
C ALA A 112 8.62 -8.97 11.34
N LEU A 113 8.27 -8.11 10.39
CA LEU A 113 8.67 -8.23 8.98
C LEU A 113 10.09 -7.72 8.71
N ARG A 114 10.61 -6.77 9.48
CA ARG A 114 11.95 -6.18 9.25
C ARG A 114 13.11 -7.16 9.46
N THR A 115 12.87 -8.31 10.06
CA THR A 115 13.87 -9.35 10.24
C THR A 115 13.55 -10.56 9.40
N HIS A 116 14.49 -10.97 8.56
CA HIS A 116 14.38 -12.20 7.75
C HIS A 116 14.58 -13.43 8.65
N PRO A 117 14.03 -14.62 8.31
CA PRO A 117 14.21 -15.85 9.10
C PRO A 117 15.66 -16.28 9.36
N ASP A 118 16.61 -15.87 8.54
CA ASP A 118 18.05 -16.08 8.77
C ASP A 118 18.71 -15.07 9.72
N GLY A 119 17.94 -14.16 10.31
CA GLY A 119 18.40 -13.10 11.22
C GLY A 119 18.92 -11.85 10.53
N THR A 120 18.97 -11.78 9.20
CA THR A 120 19.41 -10.58 8.48
C THR A 120 18.28 -9.55 8.36
N PRO A 121 18.58 -8.25 8.23
CA PRO A 121 17.55 -7.22 8.00
C PRO A 121 16.89 -7.39 6.64
N ARG A 122 15.54 -7.31 6.60
CA ARG A 122 14.79 -7.02 5.37
C ARG A 122 14.72 -5.51 5.15
N LYS A 123 14.73 -5.11 3.87
CA LYS A 123 14.45 -3.72 3.49
C LYS A 123 12.94 -3.54 3.38
N LEU A 124 12.43 -2.48 4.02
CA LEU A 124 11.04 -2.05 3.92
C LEU A 124 10.99 -0.72 3.19
N ALA A 125 10.02 -0.52 2.30
CA ALA A 125 9.88 0.70 1.52
C ALA A 125 8.41 1.08 1.32
N VAL A 126 8.15 2.34 1.00
CA VAL A 126 6.84 2.83 0.56
C VAL A 126 6.89 3.18 -0.93
N LEU A 127 5.88 2.72 -1.68
CA LEU A 127 5.60 3.13 -3.06
C LEU A 127 4.12 3.49 -3.20
N THR A 128 3.81 4.77 -3.34
CA THR A 128 2.44 5.27 -3.38
C THR A 128 2.19 6.22 -4.54
N ASN A 129 0.93 6.36 -4.97
CA ASN A 129 0.51 7.38 -5.95
C ASN A 129 0.27 8.76 -5.31
N LYS A 130 0.32 8.84 -3.97
CA LYS A 130 0.32 10.11 -3.23
C LYS A 130 1.58 10.93 -3.53
N PRO A 131 1.53 12.29 -3.61
CA PRO A 131 2.72 13.11 -3.81
C PRO A 131 3.81 12.82 -2.77
N VAL A 132 5.08 12.69 -3.21
CA VAL A 132 6.20 12.25 -2.37
C VAL A 132 6.39 13.10 -1.13
N ARG A 133 6.27 14.42 -1.25
CA ARG A 133 6.44 15.33 -0.11
C ARG A 133 5.42 15.04 1.00
N ALA A 134 4.13 14.93 0.64
CA ALA A 134 3.08 14.60 1.60
C ALA A 134 3.30 13.22 2.22
N SER A 135 3.74 12.24 1.41
CA SER A 135 4.04 10.88 1.88
C SER A 135 5.17 10.86 2.91
N CYS A 136 6.27 11.59 2.67
CA CYS A 136 7.38 11.69 3.63
C CYS A 136 6.93 12.39 4.93
N GLU A 137 6.26 13.55 4.83
CA GLU A 137 5.78 14.29 5.99
C GLU A 137 4.78 13.48 6.85
N ILE A 138 3.92 12.67 6.22
CA ILE A 138 2.99 11.76 6.93
C ILE A 138 3.76 10.61 7.59
N CYS A 139 4.66 9.95 6.87
CA CYS A 139 5.46 8.86 7.44
C CYS A 139 6.33 9.34 8.61
N GLU A 140 6.91 10.53 8.53
CA GLU A 140 7.65 11.16 9.63
C GLU A 140 6.73 11.48 10.82
N GLY A 141 5.61 12.14 10.58
CA GLY A 141 4.66 12.53 11.63
C GLY A 141 4.03 11.35 12.38
N LEU A 142 3.89 10.20 11.69
CA LEU A 142 3.33 8.97 12.28
C LEU A 142 4.39 7.95 12.74
N GLY A 143 5.70 8.26 12.64
CA GLY A 143 6.77 7.34 13.06
C GLY A 143 7.01 6.15 12.12
N LEU A 144 6.47 6.17 10.91
CA LEU A 144 6.65 5.11 9.90
C LEU A 144 8.00 5.25 9.17
N ALA A 145 8.54 6.47 9.08
CA ALA A 145 9.77 6.76 8.32
C ALA A 145 10.98 5.97 8.84
N GLU A 146 11.06 5.70 10.14
CA GLU A 146 12.14 4.95 10.77
C GLU A 146 12.25 3.49 10.29
N TYR A 147 11.17 2.94 9.76
CA TYR A 147 11.14 1.58 9.21
C TYR A 147 11.59 1.52 7.75
N MET A 148 11.53 2.65 7.03
CA MET A 148 11.61 2.66 5.57
C MET A 148 13.00 3.08 5.08
N PHE A 149 13.64 2.23 4.27
CA PHE A 149 14.88 2.63 3.61
C PHE A 149 14.64 3.61 2.46
N ARG A 150 13.42 3.62 1.88
CA ARG A 150 12.97 4.53 0.83
C ARG A 150 11.47 4.80 0.92
N ILE A 151 11.08 6.02 0.55
CA ILE A 151 9.69 6.43 0.37
C ILE A 151 9.61 7.10 -1.00
N TYR A 152 8.85 6.51 -1.92
CA TYR A 152 8.56 7.05 -3.24
C TYR A 152 7.09 7.35 -3.42
N GLY A 153 6.79 8.54 -3.96
CA GLY A 153 5.44 9.01 -4.22
C GLY A 153 5.15 9.10 -5.72
N GLY A 154 3.91 9.46 -6.07
CA GLY A 154 3.41 9.48 -7.43
C GLY A 154 4.09 10.45 -8.41
N ASN A 155 4.92 11.35 -7.91
CA ASN A 155 5.74 12.28 -8.69
C ASN A 155 7.25 12.05 -8.51
N SER A 156 7.65 10.88 -8.01
CA SER A 156 9.08 10.50 -7.90
C SER A 156 9.68 10.05 -9.22
N PHE A 157 8.85 9.62 -10.18
CA PHE A 157 9.24 9.09 -11.49
C PHE A 157 8.39 9.69 -12.61
N ALA A 158 8.72 9.39 -13.84
CA ALA A 158 7.94 9.79 -15.02
C ALA A 158 6.55 9.10 -15.05
N THR A 159 6.50 7.87 -14.55
CA THR A 159 5.27 7.09 -14.42
C THR A 159 4.96 6.80 -12.94
N LYS A 160 3.71 6.43 -12.66
CA LYS A 160 3.23 6.02 -11.34
C LYS A 160 2.55 4.65 -11.40
N LYS A 161 2.21 4.06 -10.26
CA LYS A 161 1.43 2.83 -10.22
C LYS A 161 0.14 2.98 -11.07
N PRO A 162 -0.23 2.00 -11.92
CA PRO A 162 0.25 0.61 -11.95
C PRO A 162 1.49 0.38 -12.84
N GLU A 163 2.18 1.42 -13.36
CA GLU A 163 3.44 1.20 -14.07
C GLU A 163 4.55 0.78 -13.10
N PRO A 164 5.40 -0.20 -13.48
CA PRO A 164 6.33 -0.84 -12.56
C PRO A 164 7.63 -0.05 -12.32
N GLU A 165 7.79 1.16 -12.88
CA GLU A 165 9.05 1.94 -12.83
C GLU A 165 9.54 2.15 -11.39
N GLY A 166 8.65 2.60 -10.48
CA GLY A 166 8.99 2.84 -9.08
C GLY A 166 9.37 1.55 -8.35
N LEU A 167 8.61 0.47 -8.55
CA LEU A 167 8.90 -0.83 -7.94
C LEU A 167 10.22 -1.42 -8.44
N ASN A 168 10.48 -1.37 -9.75
CA ASN A 168 11.74 -1.80 -10.35
C ASN A 168 12.94 -0.99 -9.84
N THR A 169 12.74 0.31 -9.55
CA THR A 169 13.79 1.14 -8.96
C THR A 169 14.09 0.72 -7.53
N LEU A 170 13.06 0.45 -6.70
CA LEU A 170 13.26 -0.08 -5.34
C LEU A 170 13.97 -1.43 -5.34
N ILE A 171 13.61 -2.34 -6.25
CA ILE A 171 14.28 -3.64 -6.44
C ILE A 171 15.78 -3.46 -6.72
N ARG A 172 16.11 -2.58 -7.67
CA ARG A 172 17.51 -2.28 -8.05
C ARG A 172 18.28 -1.66 -6.89
N GLU A 173 17.72 -0.68 -6.18
CA GLU A 173 18.37 -0.02 -5.04
C GLU A 173 18.50 -0.93 -3.83
N ALA A 174 17.57 -1.86 -3.66
CA ALA A 174 17.67 -2.89 -2.64
C ALA A 174 18.74 -3.95 -2.96
N GLY A 175 19.12 -4.10 -4.24
CA GLY A 175 20.07 -5.11 -4.70
C GLY A 175 19.48 -6.51 -4.68
N VAL A 176 18.16 -6.64 -4.95
CA VAL A 176 17.43 -7.91 -4.92
C VAL A 176 16.78 -8.18 -6.29
N SER A 177 16.24 -9.38 -6.47
CA SER A 177 15.46 -9.75 -7.66
C SER A 177 13.95 -9.54 -7.46
N PRO A 178 13.14 -9.50 -8.53
CA PRO A 178 11.68 -9.49 -8.41
C PRO A 178 11.13 -10.64 -7.56
N GLY A 179 11.67 -11.86 -7.72
CA GLY A 179 11.27 -13.04 -6.95
C GLY A 179 11.63 -12.99 -5.45
N GLU A 180 12.43 -12.02 -5.02
CA GLU A 180 12.78 -11.72 -3.61
C GLU A 180 12.03 -10.52 -3.07
N THR A 181 11.07 -9.98 -3.85
CA THR A 181 10.31 -8.77 -3.52
C THR A 181 8.84 -9.11 -3.33
N LEU A 182 8.26 -8.57 -2.27
CA LEU A 182 6.84 -8.62 -1.95
C LEU A 182 6.26 -7.21 -1.98
N MET A 183 5.16 -7.00 -2.69
CA MET A 183 4.34 -5.81 -2.58
C MET A 183 3.12 -6.07 -1.71
N ILE A 184 2.73 -5.10 -0.89
CA ILE A 184 1.55 -5.13 -0.03
C ILE A 184 0.73 -3.87 -0.33
N GLY A 185 -0.53 -4.04 -0.71
CA GLY A 185 -1.42 -2.93 -1.07
C GLY A 185 -2.89 -3.30 -0.96
N ASP A 186 -3.78 -2.32 -1.04
CA ASP A 186 -5.22 -2.49 -0.85
C ASP A 186 -6.04 -2.31 -2.14
N SER A 187 -5.37 -2.16 -3.28
CA SER A 187 -6.04 -1.85 -4.54
C SER A 187 -5.59 -2.75 -5.71
N SER A 188 -6.42 -2.80 -6.75
CA SER A 188 -6.04 -3.41 -8.04
C SER A 188 -4.80 -2.77 -8.66
N VAL A 189 -4.56 -1.48 -8.38
CA VAL A 189 -3.37 -0.73 -8.86
C VAL A 189 -2.10 -1.35 -8.30
N ASP A 190 -2.10 -1.75 -7.02
CA ASP A 190 -0.96 -2.39 -6.36
C ASP A 190 -0.68 -3.77 -6.93
N ILE A 191 -1.74 -4.57 -7.09
CA ILE A 191 -1.63 -5.91 -7.65
C ILE A 191 -1.09 -5.86 -9.08
N LEU A 192 -1.61 -4.95 -9.93
CA LEU A 192 -1.10 -4.76 -11.29
C LEU A 192 0.36 -4.32 -11.31
N THR A 193 0.76 -3.41 -10.40
CA THR A 193 2.16 -2.98 -10.28
C THR A 193 3.07 -4.17 -9.98
N ALA A 194 2.70 -4.98 -8.99
CA ALA A 194 3.44 -6.17 -8.61
C ALA A 194 3.53 -7.18 -9.76
N ARG A 195 2.41 -7.47 -10.44
CA ARG A 195 2.38 -8.40 -11.58
C ARG A 195 3.25 -7.93 -12.74
N ARG A 196 3.21 -6.63 -13.07
CA ARG A 196 4.05 -6.04 -14.12
C ARG A 196 5.54 -6.06 -13.78
N ALA A 197 5.89 -5.95 -12.50
CA ALA A 197 7.27 -6.05 -12.03
C ALA A 197 7.72 -7.51 -11.79
N GLY A 198 6.83 -8.50 -11.85
CA GLY A 198 7.13 -9.91 -11.59
C GLY A 198 7.40 -10.21 -10.12
N THR A 199 6.82 -9.45 -9.19
CA THR A 199 6.96 -9.62 -7.75
C THR A 199 5.76 -10.37 -7.13
N TRP A 200 5.92 -10.84 -5.90
CA TRP A 200 4.84 -11.35 -5.07
C TRP A 200 3.94 -10.22 -4.59
N VAL A 201 2.66 -10.53 -4.30
CA VAL A 201 1.73 -9.51 -3.81
C VAL A 201 0.74 -10.06 -2.77
N ILE A 202 0.56 -9.28 -1.68
CA ILE A 202 -0.52 -9.44 -0.71
C ILE A 202 -1.53 -8.31 -0.92
N GLY A 203 -2.80 -8.65 -1.08
CA GLY A 203 -3.92 -7.72 -1.13
C GLY A 203 -4.56 -7.53 0.24
N CYS A 204 -4.77 -6.27 0.66
CA CYS A 204 -5.41 -5.90 1.91
C CYS A 204 -6.88 -5.58 1.70
N LYS A 205 -7.80 -6.36 2.32
CA LYS A 205 -9.25 -6.15 2.21
C LYS A 205 -9.80 -5.10 3.17
N PHE A 206 -8.99 -4.64 4.13
CA PHE A 206 -9.38 -3.62 5.11
C PHE A 206 -9.16 -2.17 4.65
N GLY A 207 -8.55 -1.98 3.47
CA GLY A 207 -8.14 -0.68 2.97
C GLY A 207 -9.26 0.17 2.35
N LEU A 208 -8.89 1.29 1.77
CA LEU A 208 -9.79 2.30 1.17
C LEU A 208 -10.37 1.85 -0.17
N SER A 209 -9.60 1.06 -0.93
CA SER A 209 -9.94 0.56 -2.27
C SER A 209 -10.21 -0.95 -2.29
N SER A 210 -10.61 -1.51 -1.16
CA SER A 210 -10.80 -2.95 -0.95
C SER A 210 -11.76 -3.60 -1.93
N GLN A 211 -12.75 -2.88 -2.47
CA GLN A 211 -13.65 -3.38 -3.51
C GLN A 211 -12.94 -3.70 -4.83
N THR A 212 -11.73 -3.17 -5.06
CA THR A 212 -10.95 -3.43 -6.28
C THR A 212 -9.88 -4.50 -6.08
N VAL A 213 -9.45 -4.77 -4.84
CA VAL A 213 -8.35 -5.69 -4.53
C VAL A 213 -8.66 -7.15 -4.92
N GLU A 214 -9.93 -7.55 -4.89
CA GLU A 214 -10.37 -8.89 -5.28
C GLU A 214 -10.63 -9.02 -6.79
N SER A 215 -10.63 -7.91 -7.54
CA SER A 215 -10.89 -7.93 -8.99
C SER A 215 -9.75 -8.52 -9.81
N ILE A 216 -8.55 -8.61 -9.24
CA ILE A 216 -7.35 -9.14 -9.89
C ILE A 216 -6.70 -10.16 -8.94
N PRO A 217 -6.28 -11.34 -9.42
CA PRO A 217 -5.66 -12.35 -8.58
C PRO A 217 -4.37 -11.84 -7.92
N SER A 218 -4.35 -11.82 -6.57
CA SER A 218 -3.16 -11.66 -5.73
C SER A 218 -2.58 -13.03 -5.34
N ASP A 219 -1.44 -13.07 -4.64
CA ASP A 219 -0.90 -14.34 -4.12
C ASP A 219 -1.52 -14.68 -2.76
N CYS A 220 -1.94 -13.64 -2.01
CA CYS A 220 -2.58 -13.77 -0.73
C CYS A 220 -3.52 -12.59 -0.49
N LEU A 221 -4.65 -12.81 0.19
CA LEU A 221 -5.55 -11.77 0.69
C LEU A 221 -5.59 -11.83 2.21
N VAL A 222 -5.62 -10.65 2.85
CA VAL A 222 -5.64 -10.49 4.30
C VAL A 222 -6.72 -9.49 4.75
N ASP A 223 -7.31 -9.74 5.91
CA ASP A 223 -8.36 -8.90 6.49
C ASP A 223 -7.83 -7.85 7.48
N LYS A 224 -6.56 -7.94 7.89
CA LYS A 224 -5.90 -7.01 8.81
C LYS A 224 -4.38 -7.07 8.70
N ALA A 225 -3.71 -6.01 9.18
CA ALA A 225 -2.25 -5.86 9.03
C ALA A 225 -1.44 -6.94 9.78
N GLU A 226 -1.94 -7.43 10.93
CA GLU A 226 -1.28 -8.49 11.71
C GLU A 226 -1.11 -9.80 10.92
N GLU A 227 -1.89 -9.99 9.87
CA GLU A 227 -1.83 -11.19 9.03
C GLU A 227 -0.66 -11.19 8.05
N TRP A 228 0.00 -10.04 7.78
CA TRP A 228 1.14 -9.98 6.86
C TRP A 228 2.29 -10.89 7.30
N ALA A 229 2.68 -10.79 8.58
CA ALA A 229 3.75 -11.64 9.12
C ALA A 229 3.35 -13.12 9.12
N TYR A 230 2.09 -13.42 9.44
CA TYR A 230 1.54 -14.77 9.41
C TYR A 230 1.49 -15.33 7.97
N ALA A 231 1.12 -14.52 6.99
CA ALA A 231 1.11 -14.91 5.58
C ALA A 231 2.49 -15.37 5.09
N LEU A 232 3.58 -14.78 5.65
CA LEU A 232 4.95 -15.15 5.34
C LEU A 232 5.50 -16.31 6.21
N ALA A 233 5.02 -16.49 7.44
CA ALA A 233 5.65 -17.42 8.40
C ALA A 233 5.35 -18.92 8.16
N GLN A 234 4.26 -19.26 7.50
CA GLN A 234 3.74 -20.65 7.47
C GLN A 234 4.41 -21.64 6.49
N GLU A 235 5.32 -21.20 5.61
CA GLU A 235 6.04 -22.17 4.76
C GLU A 235 7.02 -23.07 5.53
N SER A 236 7.43 -22.69 6.74
CA SER A 236 8.41 -23.45 7.52
C SER A 236 7.91 -24.80 8.03
N GLN A 237 6.59 -25.08 7.98
CA GLN A 237 6.01 -26.31 8.54
C GLN A 237 5.63 -27.37 7.50
N GLN A 238 5.56 -27.06 6.20
CA GLN A 238 5.14 -28.03 5.18
C GLN A 238 6.29 -28.81 4.51
N ASN A 239 7.56 -28.46 4.76
CA ASN A 239 8.73 -29.12 4.17
C ASN A 239 9.56 -29.94 5.17
N SER A 240 8.98 -30.47 6.23
CA SER A 240 9.62 -31.57 6.97
C SER A 240 9.30 -32.87 6.22
N PRO A 241 10.27 -33.60 5.66
CA PRO A 241 10.00 -34.93 5.09
C PRO A 241 9.50 -35.84 6.21
N GLU A 242 8.36 -36.52 5.98
CA GLU A 242 7.92 -37.57 6.87
C GLU A 242 9.06 -38.56 7.11
N PRO A 243 9.30 -39.00 8.36
CA PRO A 243 10.30 -40.01 8.61
C PRO A 243 9.88 -41.30 7.88
N VAL A 244 10.67 -41.70 6.90
CA VAL A 244 10.52 -42.97 6.22
C VAL A 244 10.57 -44.07 7.28
N SER A 245 9.43 -44.64 7.58
CA SER A 245 9.31 -45.83 8.44
C SER A 245 10.12 -46.96 7.81
N ALA A 246 11.30 -47.21 8.37
CA ALA A 246 12.10 -48.37 8.04
C ALA A 246 11.44 -49.61 8.67
N THR A 247 10.57 -50.27 7.93
CA THR A 247 10.23 -51.67 8.19
C THR A 247 11.44 -52.51 7.86
N ARG A 248 12.11 -53.03 8.87
CA ARG A 248 13.11 -54.14 8.73
C ARG A 248 12.39 -55.47 8.66
N PRO A 249 12.95 -56.43 7.91
CA PRO A 249 12.41 -57.73 7.67
C PRO A 249 12.36 -58.65 8.90
#